data_c6333ae2291413289e303e110df92c57
#
_entry.id   c6333ae2291413289e303e110df92c57
#
_cell.length_a   1.000
_cell.length_b   1.000
_cell.length_c   1.000
_cell.angle_alpha   90.00
_cell.angle_beta   90.00
_cell.angle_gamma   90.00
#
_symmetry.space_group_name_H-M   'P 1'
#
loop_
_entity.id
_entity.type
_entity.pdbx_description
1 polymer ?
#
loop_
_entity_poly.entity_id
_entity_poly.type
_entity_poly.pdbx_seq_one_letter_code
_entity_poly.pdbx_strand_id
1 'polypeptide(L)'
;MSEYRERTTGEVKSQGEWRAAFPQMSFPKVWGASVCDALNIDPVLPSPEATTSAYQISVRDGVEQNSDGAWVEKYVARDMFADDAELGTKAEQEAAYQATLDANTAVSHRATRDAKLAETDFYALSDVTMSSEMTTYRQALRDLPTHDNWPNLNDADWPSKP
;
A
#
# COMPACT_ATOMS: atom_id res chain seq x y z
N MET A 1 14.35 2.90 13.41
CA MET A 1 15.69 3.38 13.85
C MET A 1 15.42 4.69 14.55
N SER A 2 16.04 4.99 15.71
CA SER A 2 15.77 6.25 16.42
C SER A 2 16.49 7.40 15.73
N GLU A 3 15.79 8.49 15.50
CA GLU A 3 16.31 9.73 14.92
C GLU A 3 16.23 10.88 15.92
N TYR A 4 17.09 11.85 15.74
CA TYR A 4 17.20 13.02 16.61
C TYR A 4 17.46 14.25 15.75
N ARG A 5 16.80 15.34 16.11
CA ARG A 5 16.93 16.64 15.46
C ARG A 5 17.84 17.55 16.31
N GLU A 6 18.81 18.16 15.66
CA GLU A 6 19.62 19.20 16.29
C GLU A 6 18.80 20.48 16.52
N ARG A 7 18.87 21.04 17.74
CA ARG A 7 17.98 22.15 18.15
C ARG A 7 18.28 23.46 17.44
N THR A 8 19.53 23.70 17.09
CA THR A 8 19.99 24.98 16.51
C THR A 8 19.84 24.96 14.98
N THR A 9 20.32 23.92 14.32
CA THR A 9 20.35 23.82 12.84
C THR A 9 19.10 23.18 12.27
N GLY A 10 18.40 22.37 13.06
CA GLY A 10 17.27 21.57 12.59
C GLY A 10 17.67 20.29 11.85
N GLU A 11 18.96 19.97 11.75
CA GLU A 11 19.43 18.77 11.07
C GLU A 11 18.94 17.52 11.78
N VAL A 12 18.43 16.56 11.02
CA VAL A 12 17.94 15.26 11.53
C VAL A 12 18.91 14.16 11.13
N LYS A 13 19.35 13.41 12.13
CA LYS A 13 20.25 12.27 11.95
C LYS A 13 19.77 11.08 12.76
N SER A 14 20.12 9.90 12.30
CA SER A 14 19.96 8.66 13.08
C SER A 14 20.86 8.64 14.30
N GLN A 15 20.49 7.85 15.29
CA GLN A 15 21.34 7.61 16.47
C GLN A 15 22.75 7.12 16.09
N GLY A 16 22.86 6.34 14.99
CA GLY A 16 24.14 5.84 14.48
C GLY A 16 25.03 6.95 13.93
N GLU A 17 24.47 7.87 13.16
CA GLU A 17 25.18 9.03 12.60
C GLU A 17 25.62 9.99 13.69
N TRP A 18 24.79 10.24 14.70
CA TRP A 18 25.17 11.02 15.86
C TRP A 18 26.34 10.38 16.64
N ARG A 19 26.33 9.03 16.82
CA ARG A 19 27.45 8.33 17.44
C ARG A 19 28.74 8.49 16.63
N ALA A 20 28.65 8.40 15.31
CA ALA A 20 29.79 8.56 14.42
C ALA A 20 30.37 9.98 14.44
N ALA A 21 29.51 11.00 14.66
CA ALA A 21 29.97 12.38 14.79
C ALA A 21 30.78 12.64 16.09
N PHE A 22 30.62 11.80 17.12
CA PHE A 22 31.32 11.94 18.40
C PHE A 22 32.08 10.65 18.77
N PRO A 23 33.12 10.23 18.00
CA PRO A 23 33.78 8.94 18.17
C PRO A 23 34.53 8.80 19.50
N GLN A 24 34.80 9.90 20.18
CA GLN A 24 35.48 9.91 21.48
C GLN A 24 34.52 9.81 22.68
N MET A 25 33.19 9.81 22.42
CA MET A 25 32.18 9.71 23.47
C MET A 25 31.60 8.31 23.53
N SER A 26 31.40 7.83 24.77
CA SER A 26 30.68 6.60 25.02
C SER A 26 29.21 6.93 25.32
N PHE A 27 28.29 6.32 24.56
CA PHE A 27 26.86 6.54 24.70
C PHE A 27 26.13 5.27 25.17
N PRO A 28 25.13 5.38 26.03
CA PRO A 28 24.27 4.26 26.38
C PRO A 28 23.50 3.73 25.14
N LYS A 29 22.96 2.53 25.21
CA LYS A 29 22.17 1.95 24.12
C LYS A 29 20.89 2.76 23.83
N VAL A 30 20.23 3.18 24.90
CA VAL A 30 19.00 4.01 24.84
C VAL A 30 19.35 5.41 25.32
N TRP A 31 18.99 6.42 24.55
CA TRP A 31 19.24 7.81 24.88
C TRP A 31 18.04 8.42 25.63
N GLY A 32 18.30 8.98 26.79
CA GLY A 32 17.36 9.74 27.57
C GLY A 32 17.63 11.24 27.48
N ALA A 33 16.89 12.03 28.22
CA ALA A 33 16.97 13.49 28.23
C ALA A 33 18.40 14.01 28.46
N SER A 34 19.16 13.40 29.36
CA SER A 34 20.53 13.83 29.66
C SER A 34 21.48 13.75 28.44
N VAL A 35 21.33 12.76 27.60
CA VAL A 35 22.13 12.64 26.35
C VAL A 35 21.64 13.66 25.34
N CYS A 36 20.32 13.80 25.20
CA CYS A 36 19.73 14.78 24.30
C CYS A 36 20.14 16.22 24.64
N ASP A 37 20.14 16.56 25.92
CA ASP A 37 20.56 17.89 26.38
C ASP A 37 22.07 18.11 26.18
N ALA A 38 22.88 17.10 26.47
CA ALA A 38 24.34 17.18 26.26
C ALA A 38 24.74 17.38 24.79
N LEU A 39 23.95 16.81 23.86
CA LEU A 39 24.17 16.91 22.41
C LEU A 39 23.35 18.06 21.77
N ASN A 40 22.53 18.76 22.53
CA ASN A 40 21.62 19.80 22.03
C ASN A 40 20.65 19.28 20.94
N ILE A 41 20.06 18.11 21.16
CA ILE A 41 19.17 17.43 20.23
C ILE A 41 17.82 17.09 20.88
N ASP A 42 16.81 16.91 20.04
CA ASP A 42 15.49 16.42 20.45
C ASP A 42 15.21 15.09 19.74
N PRO A 43 14.54 14.12 20.42
CA PRO A 43 14.11 12.90 19.76
C PRO A 43 13.04 13.19 18.71
N VAL A 44 13.12 12.52 17.57
CA VAL A 44 12.06 12.52 16.55
C VAL A 44 11.22 11.27 16.76
N LEU A 45 9.94 11.45 17.03
CA LEU A 45 8.99 10.37 17.25
C LEU A 45 8.34 9.94 15.92
N PRO A 46 7.93 8.69 15.79
CA PRO A 46 7.18 8.24 14.62
C PRO A 46 5.82 8.94 14.56
N SER A 47 5.35 9.20 13.35
CA SER A 47 4.03 9.74 13.06
C SER A 47 3.32 8.85 12.02
N PRO A 48 1.97 8.84 12.00
CA PRO A 48 1.24 8.20 10.92
C PRO A 48 1.61 8.78 9.56
N GLU A 49 1.57 7.94 8.54
CA GLU A 49 1.70 8.38 7.16
C GLU A 49 0.53 9.31 6.76
N ALA A 50 0.76 10.17 5.77
CA ALA A 50 -0.28 11.03 5.22
C ALA A 50 -1.40 10.20 4.57
N THR A 51 -2.64 10.61 4.76
CA THR A 51 -3.77 10.04 4.04
C THR A 51 -3.64 10.36 2.55
N THR A 52 -3.72 9.34 1.70
CA THR A 52 -3.53 9.44 0.26
C THR A 52 -4.81 9.08 -0.50
N SER A 53 -4.96 9.64 -1.68
CA SER A 53 -5.95 9.20 -2.69
C SER A 53 -5.36 8.09 -3.58
N ALA A 54 -6.15 7.58 -4.55
CA ALA A 54 -5.80 6.44 -5.38
C ALA A 54 -4.46 6.57 -6.16
N TYR A 55 -4.07 7.80 -6.53
CA TYR A 55 -2.85 8.06 -7.31
C TYR A 55 -1.86 8.92 -6.53
N GLN A 56 -1.86 8.79 -5.22
CA GLN A 56 -0.93 9.48 -4.32
C GLN A 56 -0.17 8.48 -3.46
N ILE A 57 1.03 8.89 -3.09
CA ILE A 57 1.88 8.19 -2.11
C ILE A 57 2.14 9.10 -0.92
N SER A 58 2.27 8.49 0.26
CA SER A 58 2.77 9.17 1.44
C SER A 58 4.29 9.25 1.36
N VAL A 59 4.82 10.46 1.44
CA VAL A 59 6.27 10.71 1.37
C VAL A 59 6.70 11.48 2.60
N ARG A 60 7.80 11.06 3.20
CA ARG A 60 8.39 11.79 4.31
C ARG A 60 8.89 13.16 3.83
N ASP A 61 8.49 14.22 4.52
CA ASP A 61 8.82 15.61 4.22
C ASP A 61 9.42 16.31 5.46
N GLY A 62 10.46 15.70 6.03
CA GLY A 62 11.15 16.21 7.18
C GLY A 62 10.50 15.88 8.53
N VAL A 63 10.45 16.84 9.41
CA VAL A 63 9.89 16.75 10.76
C VAL A 63 9.08 18.00 11.10
N GLU A 64 8.11 17.86 12.00
CA GLU A 64 7.29 18.96 12.51
C GLU A 64 7.02 18.79 14.01
N GLN A 65 6.52 19.82 14.67
CA GLN A 65 6.06 19.68 16.04
C GLN A 65 4.59 19.29 16.08
N ASN A 66 4.26 18.30 16.90
CA ASN A 66 2.88 17.96 17.20
C ASN A 66 2.25 18.94 18.21
N SER A 67 0.98 18.73 18.59
CA SER A 67 0.24 19.55 19.55
C SER A 67 0.88 19.65 20.93
N ASP A 68 1.69 18.67 21.31
CA ASP A 68 2.38 18.60 22.59
C ASP A 68 3.79 19.24 22.54
N GLY A 69 4.15 19.78 21.37
CA GLY A 69 5.45 20.38 21.12
C GLY A 69 6.59 19.39 20.89
N ALA A 70 6.30 18.08 20.80
CA ALA A 70 7.29 17.05 20.49
C ALA A 70 7.58 17.01 18.98
N TRP A 71 8.82 16.79 18.59
CA TRP A 71 9.21 16.59 17.20
C TRP A 71 8.77 15.22 16.73
N VAL A 72 8.07 15.19 15.59
CA VAL A 72 7.56 13.96 14.93
C VAL A 72 7.96 13.95 13.48
N GLU A 73 7.97 12.76 12.89
CA GLU A 73 8.11 12.61 11.44
C GLU A 73 6.94 13.32 10.74
N LYS A 74 7.24 14.05 9.68
CA LYS A 74 6.25 14.70 8.85
C LYS A 74 6.08 13.93 7.55
N TYR A 75 4.84 13.61 7.21
CA TYR A 75 4.48 12.98 5.95
C TYR A 75 3.51 13.85 5.16
N VAL A 76 3.69 13.89 3.85
CA VAL A 76 2.82 14.61 2.92
C VAL A 76 2.36 13.68 1.81
N ALA A 77 1.12 13.86 1.37
CA ALA A 77 0.63 13.19 0.17
C ALA A 77 1.23 13.85 -1.07
N ARG A 78 1.82 13.07 -1.95
CA ARG A 78 2.33 13.52 -3.25
C ARG A 78 1.71 12.70 -4.36
N ASP A 79 1.41 13.34 -5.47
CA ASP A 79 0.94 12.66 -6.67
C ASP A 79 2.01 11.70 -7.18
N MET A 80 1.58 10.51 -7.62
CA MET A 80 2.46 9.50 -8.23
C MET A 80 2.91 9.91 -9.62
N PHE A 81 2.10 10.70 -10.30
CA PHE A 81 2.29 11.10 -11.69
C PHE A 81 2.22 12.61 -11.84
N ALA A 82 2.93 13.12 -12.83
CA ALA A 82 2.92 14.51 -13.27
C ALA A 82 2.95 14.54 -14.81
N ASP A 83 2.57 15.67 -15.41
CA ASP A 83 2.73 15.84 -16.84
C ASP A 83 4.19 15.70 -17.22
N ASP A 84 4.46 14.87 -18.23
CA ASP A 84 5.79 14.56 -18.73
C ASP A 84 5.79 14.51 -20.26
N ALA A 85 6.86 14.99 -20.89
CA ALA A 85 6.93 15.09 -22.35
C ALA A 85 7.06 13.72 -23.05
N GLU A 86 7.60 12.71 -22.37
CA GLU A 86 7.81 11.37 -22.92
C GLU A 86 6.73 10.39 -22.46
N LEU A 87 6.26 10.55 -21.20
CA LEU A 87 5.29 9.63 -20.57
C LEU A 87 3.84 10.08 -20.74
N GLY A 88 3.61 11.29 -21.24
CA GLY A 88 2.29 11.87 -21.43
C GLY A 88 1.79 12.68 -20.25
N THR A 89 0.53 13.09 -20.31
CA THR A 89 -0.13 13.84 -19.24
C THR A 89 -0.33 12.98 -17.98
N LYS A 90 -0.48 13.65 -16.85
CA LYS A 90 -0.82 12.99 -15.57
C LYS A 90 -2.03 12.07 -15.74
N ALA A 91 -3.09 12.54 -16.40
CA ALA A 91 -4.31 11.77 -16.60
C ALA A 91 -4.09 10.49 -17.44
N GLU A 92 -3.25 10.55 -18.48
CA GLU A 92 -2.89 9.39 -19.29
C GLU A 92 -2.08 8.37 -18.49
N GLN A 93 -1.14 8.82 -17.67
CA GLN A 93 -0.35 7.96 -16.80
C GLN A 93 -1.23 7.29 -15.70
N GLU A 94 -2.15 8.04 -15.09
CA GLU A 94 -3.13 7.50 -14.13
C GLU A 94 -4.02 6.43 -14.79
N ALA A 95 -4.50 6.69 -16.01
CA ALA A 95 -5.30 5.73 -16.76
C ALA A 95 -4.52 4.45 -17.12
N ALA A 96 -3.26 4.58 -17.53
CA ALA A 96 -2.39 3.43 -17.81
C ALA A 96 -2.10 2.61 -16.56
N TYR A 97 -1.87 3.27 -15.43
CA TYR A 97 -1.68 2.60 -14.14
C TYR A 97 -2.94 1.85 -13.70
N GLN A 98 -4.12 2.48 -13.80
CA GLN A 98 -5.40 1.83 -13.49
C GLN A 98 -5.64 0.62 -14.40
N ALA A 99 -5.38 0.74 -15.70
CA ALA A 99 -5.52 -0.38 -16.63
C ALA A 99 -4.60 -1.56 -16.24
N THR A 100 -3.42 -1.29 -15.71
CA THR A 100 -2.51 -2.33 -15.20
C THR A 100 -3.08 -3.01 -13.94
N LEU A 101 -3.64 -2.24 -13.01
CA LEU A 101 -4.31 -2.78 -11.82
C LEU A 101 -5.51 -3.65 -12.21
N ASP A 102 -6.33 -3.17 -13.13
CA ASP A 102 -7.50 -3.89 -13.64
C ASP A 102 -7.09 -5.19 -14.36
N ALA A 103 -6.02 -5.17 -15.15
CA ALA A 103 -5.50 -6.38 -15.79
C ALA A 103 -5.03 -7.43 -14.76
N ASN A 104 -4.32 -7.00 -13.72
CA ASN A 104 -3.87 -7.89 -12.63
C ASN A 104 -5.06 -8.46 -11.83
N THR A 105 -6.05 -7.63 -11.54
CA THR A 105 -7.30 -8.06 -10.89
C THR A 105 -8.04 -9.08 -11.75
N ALA A 106 -8.15 -8.83 -13.07
CA ALA A 106 -8.76 -9.76 -14.01
C ALA A 106 -8.05 -11.12 -14.04
N VAL A 107 -6.72 -11.15 -13.97
CA VAL A 107 -5.95 -12.41 -13.88
C VAL A 107 -6.30 -13.17 -12.60
N SER A 108 -6.34 -12.50 -11.46
CA SER A 108 -6.69 -13.09 -10.18
C SER A 108 -8.12 -13.66 -10.18
N HIS A 109 -9.09 -12.89 -10.68
CA HIS A 109 -10.48 -13.33 -10.74
C HIS A 109 -10.69 -14.49 -11.74
N ARG A 110 -9.97 -14.50 -12.88
CA ARG A 110 -9.98 -15.67 -13.78
C ARG A 110 -9.47 -16.93 -13.08
N ALA A 111 -8.37 -16.84 -12.34
CA ALA A 111 -7.84 -17.99 -11.61
C ALA A 111 -8.85 -18.52 -10.56
N THR A 112 -9.49 -17.63 -9.81
CA THR A 112 -10.55 -17.99 -8.84
C THR A 112 -11.75 -18.63 -9.52
N ARG A 113 -12.23 -18.07 -10.63
CA ARG A 113 -13.31 -18.63 -11.46
C ARG A 113 -12.98 -20.02 -11.96
N ASP A 114 -11.78 -20.18 -12.50
CA ASP A 114 -11.34 -21.45 -13.09
C ASP A 114 -11.22 -22.54 -12.01
N ALA A 115 -10.75 -22.19 -10.79
CA ALA A 115 -10.76 -23.10 -9.66
C ALA A 115 -12.20 -23.54 -9.28
N LYS A 116 -13.16 -22.60 -9.23
CA LYS A 116 -14.59 -22.92 -8.97
C LYS A 116 -15.22 -23.79 -10.06
N LEU A 117 -14.85 -23.59 -11.32
CA LEU A 117 -15.28 -24.46 -12.43
C LEU A 117 -14.68 -25.86 -12.29
N ALA A 118 -13.38 -25.96 -11.99
CA ALA A 118 -12.69 -27.26 -11.82
C ALA A 118 -13.29 -28.09 -10.67
N GLU A 119 -13.72 -27.46 -9.57
CA GLU A 119 -14.43 -28.16 -8.48
C GLU A 119 -15.69 -28.91 -8.93
N THR A 120 -16.25 -28.55 -10.06
CA THR A 120 -17.52 -29.08 -10.58
C THR A 120 -17.35 -29.81 -11.90
N ASP A 121 -16.10 -30.03 -12.38
CA ASP A 121 -15.85 -30.69 -13.68
C ASP A 121 -16.22 -32.16 -13.68
N PHE A 122 -16.31 -32.83 -12.53
CA PHE A 122 -16.78 -34.20 -12.42
C PHE A 122 -18.23 -34.39 -12.93
N TYR A 123 -19.04 -33.32 -12.97
CA TYR A 123 -20.37 -33.37 -13.60
C TYR A 123 -20.33 -33.53 -15.10
N ALA A 124 -19.16 -33.46 -15.74
CA ALA A 124 -19.00 -33.77 -17.16
C ALA A 124 -18.89 -35.29 -17.45
N LEU A 125 -18.80 -36.11 -16.39
CA LEU A 125 -18.79 -37.57 -16.55
C LEU A 125 -20.17 -38.10 -17.00
N SER A 126 -20.18 -39.13 -17.80
CA SER A 126 -21.39 -39.66 -18.44
C SER A 126 -22.36 -40.36 -17.48
N ASP A 127 -21.88 -40.75 -16.30
CA ASP A 127 -22.61 -41.40 -15.22
C ASP A 127 -23.09 -40.43 -14.11
N VAL A 128 -22.86 -39.15 -14.28
CA VAL A 128 -23.26 -38.09 -13.29
C VAL A 128 -24.28 -37.15 -13.96
N THR A 129 -25.42 -36.98 -13.31
CA THR A 129 -26.45 -36.03 -13.78
C THR A 129 -26.25 -34.67 -13.13
N MET A 130 -26.02 -33.64 -13.93
CA MET A 130 -25.93 -32.27 -13.50
C MET A 130 -27.33 -31.66 -13.29
N SER A 131 -27.58 -31.04 -12.15
CA SER A 131 -28.85 -30.32 -11.92
C SER A 131 -28.93 -29.02 -12.73
N SER A 132 -30.16 -28.48 -12.89
CA SER A 132 -30.39 -27.18 -13.56
C SER A 132 -29.71 -26.03 -12.82
N GLU A 133 -29.72 -26.07 -11.49
CA GLU A 133 -29.10 -25.08 -10.64
C GLU A 133 -27.56 -25.08 -10.82
N MET A 134 -26.95 -26.27 -10.87
CA MET A 134 -25.52 -26.40 -11.12
C MET A 134 -25.16 -25.94 -12.54
N THR A 135 -25.99 -26.24 -13.52
CA THR A 135 -25.81 -25.75 -14.91
C THR A 135 -25.81 -24.21 -14.94
N THR A 136 -26.79 -23.58 -14.26
CA THR A 136 -26.91 -22.14 -14.17
C THR A 136 -25.69 -21.53 -13.44
N TYR A 137 -25.26 -22.10 -12.32
CA TYR A 137 -24.07 -21.68 -11.60
C TYR A 137 -22.82 -21.70 -12.49
N ARG A 138 -22.57 -22.80 -13.18
CA ARG A 138 -21.41 -22.92 -14.07
C ARG A 138 -21.47 -21.95 -15.24
N GLN A 139 -22.66 -21.68 -15.78
CA GLN A 139 -22.81 -20.68 -16.83
C GLN A 139 -22.52 -19.28 -16.31
N ALA A 140 -23.08 -18.92 -15.16
CA ALA A 140 -22.82 -17.63 -14.52
C ALA A 140 -21.31 -17.41 -14.23
N LEU A 141 -20.57 -18.44 -13.82
CA LEU A 141 -19.12 -18.36 -13.69
C LEU A 141 -18.42 -18.07 -15.03
N ARG A 142 -18.85 -18.68 -16.14
CA ARG A 142 -18.26 -18.41 -17.45
C ARG A 142 -18.54 -17.00 -17.94
N ASP A 143 -19.69 -16.44 -17.57
CA ASP A 143 -20.14 -15.14 -18.01
C ASP A 143 -19.59 -13.98 -17.12
N LEU A 144 -18.93 -14.28 -15.98
CA LEU A 144 -18.34 -13.27 -15.10
C LEU A 144 -17.48 -12.22 -15.83
N PRO A 145 -16.65 -12.55 -16.84
CA PRO A 145 -15.90 -11.52 -17.57
C PRO A 145 -16.73 -10.52 -18.35
N THR A 146 -18.04 -10.76 -18.50
CA THR A 146 -18.98 -9.85 -19.15
C THR A 146 -19.83 -9.06 -18.16
N HIS A 147 -19.58 -9.24 -16.86
CA HIS A 147 -20.28 -8.53 -15.79
C HIS A 147 -19.90 -7.04 -15.78
N ASP A 148 -20.86 -6.14 -15.52
CA ASP A 148 -20.67 -4.69 -15.55
C ASP A 148 -19.54 -4.21 -14.61
N ASN A 149 -19.34 -4.89 -13.48
CA ASN A 149 -18.30 -4.58 -12.51
C ASN A 149 -16.94 -5.23 -12.86
N TRP A 150 -16.83 -5.99 -13.94
CA TRP A 150 -15.57 -6.64 -14.31
C TRP A 150 -14.48 -5.61 -14.65
N PRO A 151 -13.24 -5.76 -14.15
CA PRO A 151 -12.72 -6.85 -13.30
C PRO A 151 -12.88 -6.57 -11.78
N ASN A 152 -13.48 -5.48 -11.37
CA ASN A 152 -13.56 -5.01 -9.97
C ASN A 152 -14.80 -5.56 -9.25
N LEU A 153 -14.94 -6.90 -9.26
CA LEU A 153 -16.07 -7.62 -8.67
C LEU A 153 -16.07 -7.53 -7.14
N ASN A 154 -17.27 -7.35 -6.56
CA ASN A 154 -17.52 -7.54 -5.13
C ASN A 154 -17.89 -9.01 -4.83
N ASP A 155 -17.88 -9.39 -3.56
CA ASP A 155 -18.28 -10.75 -3.14
C ASP A 155 -19.70 -11.11 -3.60
N ALA A 156 -20.62 -10.14 -3.64
CA ALA A 156 -22.00 -10.34 -4.10
C ALA A 156 -22.13 -10.56 -5.60
N ASP A 157 -21.14 -10.17 -6.40
CA ASP A 157 -21.14 -10.38 -7.87
C ASP A 157 -20.79 -11.83 -8.24
N TRP A 158 -20.23 -12.59 -7.28
CA TRP A 158 -19.87 -13.99 -7.51
C TRP A 158 -21.09 -14.91 -7.42
N PRO A 159 -21.29 -15.82 -8.38
CA PRO A 159 -22.37 -16.80 -8.31
C PRO A 159 -22.24 -17.70 -7.07
N SER A 160 -23.37 -17.94 -6.39
CA SER A 160 -23.43 -18.85 -5.26
C SER A 160 -23.57 -20.31 -5.76
N LYS A 161 -22.72 -21.19 -5.24
CA LYS A 161 -22.79 -22.62 -5.54
C LYS A 161 -24.04 -23.23 -4.89
N PRO A 162 -24.90 -23.96 -5.62
CA PRO A 162 -26.08 -24.64 -5.11
C PRO A 162 -25.76 -25.81 -4.18
#